data_00b2b486744ccc354c06ce952e827680
#
_entry.id   00b2b486744ccc354c06ce952e827680
#
_cell.length_a   1.000
_cell.length_b   1.000
_cell.length_c   1.000
_cell.angle_alpha   90.00
_cell.angle_beta   90.00
_cell.angle_gamma   90.00
#
_symmetry.space_group_name_H-M   'P 1'
#
loop_
_entity.id
_entity.type
_entity.pdbx_description
1 polymer ?
#
loop_
_entity_poly.entity_id
_entity_poly.type
_entity_poly.pdbx_seq_one_letter_code
_entity_poly.pdbx_strand_id
1 'polypeptide(L)'
;MANRFVLNETSYHGKGAIESIPEEAKARGFKKALVCSDPDLVKFGVTAKVTDLLDKAGLAYELYSNIKPNPTIENVQQGVKALHDAGADYMIAIGGGSSMDTAKAVGIIDKNPEFADVRSLEGVAPTKKSLYTNLCCSNNCWYSSWSNNQLCNHRCWKRS
;
A
#
# COMPACT_ATOMS: atom_id res chain seq x y z
N MET A 1 17.00 9.39 26.26
CA MET A 1 16.88 8.94 24.85
C MET A 1 15.86 9.81 24.15
N ALA A 2 16.19 10.41 23.02
CA ALA A 2 15.22 11.17 22.25
C ALA A 2 14.47 10.20 21.33
N ASN A 3 13.13 10.19 21.37
CA ASN A 3 12.29 9.41 20.49
C ASN A 3 11.94 10.26 19.25
N ARG A 4 12.29 9.77 18.06
CA ARG A 4 11.89 10.39 16.80
C ARG A 4 10.51 9.90 16.42
N PHE A 5 9.57 10.81 16.25
CA PHE A 5 8.23 10.54 15.74
C PHE A 5 8.09 11.20 14.36
N VAL A 6 7.69 10.45 13.37
CA VAL A 6 7.48 10.94 12.00
C VAL A 6 6.04 10.70 11.61
N LEU A 7 5.35 11.77 11.24
CA LEU A 7 3.95 11.75 10.82
C LEU A 7 3.84 11.55 9.30
N ASN A 8 2.67 11.08 8.86
CA ASN A 8 2.29 11.05 7.45
C ASN A 8 2.16 12.47 6.90
N GLU A 9 2.34 12.66 5.60
CA GLU A 9 2.14 13.96 4.96
C GLU A 9 0.69 14.43 5.10
N THR A 10 -0.27 13.55 4.80
CA THR A 10 -1.69 13.86 4.84
C THR A 10 -2.47 12.69 5.42
N SER A 11 -3.48 12.98 6.22
CA SER A 11 -4.41 11.97 6.78
C SER A 11 -5.83 12.52 6.76
N TYR A 12 -6.76 11.70 6.31
CA TYR A 12 -8.19 11.99 6.31
C TYR A 12 -8.91 11.04 7.26
N HIS A 13 -9.73 11.56 8.14
CA HIS A 13 -10.40 10.82 9.20
C HIS A 13 -11.90 11.06 9.17
N GLY A 14 -12.67 10.02 9.43
CA GLY A 14 -14.11 10.07 9.58
C GLY A 14 -14.88 9.45 8.43
N LYS A 15 -16.21 9.52 8.55
CA LYS A 15 -17.12 8.97 7.55
C LYS A 15 -16.97 9.73 6.24
N GLY A 16 -16.82 9.01 5.12
CA GLY A 16 -16.62 9.62 3.79
C GLY A 16 -15.18 10.00 3.47
N ALA A 17 -14.22 9.79 4.37
CA ALA A 17 -12.80 10.11 4.10
C ALA A 17 -12.26 9.47 2.80
N ILE A 18 -12.78 8.31 2.39
CA ILE A 18 -12.39 7.64 1.15
C ILE A 18 -12.73 8.44 -0.12
N GLU A 19 -13.68 9.36 -0.04
CA GLU A 19 -14.12 10.19 -1.17
C GLU A 19 -13.03 11.16 -1.63
N SER A 20 -12.04 11.47 -0.77
CA SER A 20 -10.88 12.30 -1.12
C SER A 20 -9.79 11.55 -1.89
N ILE A 21 -9.84 10.20 -2.00
CA ILE A 21 -8.83 9.40 -2.72
C ILE A 21 -8.66 9.85 -4.18
N PRO A 22 -9.73 9.99 -4.99
CA PRO A 22 -9.58 10.41 -6.38
C PRO A 22 -9.02 11.83 -6.53
N GLU A 23 -9.37 12.73 -5.62
CA GLU A 23 -8.87 14.12 -5.64
C GLU A 23 -7.37 14.15 -5.35
N GLU A 24 -6.91 13.42 -4.34
CA GLU A 24 -5.48 13.28 -4.01
C GLU A 24 -4.70 12.64 -5.16
N ALA A 25 -5.24 11.59 -5.77
CA ALA A 25 -4.60 10.93 -6.90
C ALA A 25 -4.42 11.90 -8.08
N LYS A 26 -5.45 12.67 -8.40
CA LYS A 26 -5.41 13.69 -9.48
C LYS A 26 -4.47 14.84 -9.13
N ALA A 27 -4.50 15.34 -7.92
CA ALA A 27 -3.62 16.42 -7.46
C ALA A 27 -2.13 16.04 -7.57
N ARG A 28 -1.80 14.76 -7.40
CA ARG A 28 -0.45 14.22 -7.55
C ARG A 28 -0.11 13.81 -8.99
N GLY A 29 -1.05 13.89 -9.91
CA GLY A 29 -0.86 13.55 -11.32
C GLY A 29 -0.82 12.06 -11.60
N PHE A 30 -1.33 11.22 -10.70
CA PHE A 30 -1.37 9.77 -10.88
C PHE A 30 -2.40 9.35 -11.92
N LYS A 31 -2.11 8.26 -12.64
CA LYS A 31 -2.90 7.78 -13.78
C LYS A 31 -3.52 6.41 -13.54
N LYS A 32 -2.76 5.47 -12.97
CA LYS A 32 -3.23 4.10 -12.76
C LYS A 32 -2.82 3.55 -11.40
N ALA A 33 -3.79 3.07 -10.63
CA ALA A 33 -3.59 2.47 -9.31
C ALA A 33 -3.36 0.96 -9.39
N LEU A 34 -2.50 0.43 -8.52
CA LEU A 34 -2.62 -0.96 -8.08
C LEU A 34 -3.39 -0.99 -6.75
N VAL A 35 -4.61 -1.52 -6.78
CA VAL A 35 -5.47 -1.65 -5.59
C VAL A 35 -5.14 -2.96 -4.89
N CYS A 36 -4.50 -2.87 -3.73
CA CYS A 36 -4.11 -4.02 -2.91
C CYS A 36 -5.14 -4.25 -1.81
N SER A 37 -5.82 -5.40 -1.84
CA SER A 37 -6.84 -5.75 -0.84
C SER A 37 -6.78 -7.24 -0.52
N ASP A 38 -7.25 -7.63 0.67
CA ASP A 38 -7.41 -9.05 0.93
C ASP A 38 -8.68 -9.62 0.24
N PRO A 39 -8.73 -10.94 -0.02
CA PRO A 39 -9.83 -11.56 -0.73
C PRO A 39 -11.20 -11.40 -0.05
N ASP A 40 -11.22 -11.35 1.29
CA ASP A 40 -12.46 -11.23 2.04
C ASP A 40 -13.06 -9.83 1.88
N LEU A 41 -12.25 -8.77 1.90
CA LEU A 41 -12.72 -7.41 1.67
C LEU A 41 -13.23 -7.21 0.23
N VAL A 42 -12.65 -7.91 -0.73
CA VAL A 42 -13.17 -7.94 -2.11
C VAL A 42 -14.54 -8.62 -2.11
N LYS A 43 -14.66 -9.80 -1.52
CA LYS A 43 -15.90 -10.59 -1.44
C LYS A 43 -17.04 -9.85 -0.73
N PHE A 44 -16.72 -9.12 0.35
CA PHE A 44 -17.71 -8.34 1.10
C PHE A 44 -18.02 -6.96 0.49
N GLY A 45 -17.46 -6.63 -0.67
CA GLY A 45 -17.73 -5.37 -1.37
C GLY A 45 -17.13 -4.14 -0.71
N VAL A 46 -16.20 -4.30 0.24
CA VAL A 46 -15.51 -3.16 0.86
C VAL A 46 -14.59 -2.49 -0.15
N THR A 47 -13.85 -3.29 -0.91
CA THR A 47 -12.96 -2.82 -1.98
C THR A 47 -13.74 -2.10 -3.07
N ALA A 48 -14.95 -2.58 -3.40
CA ALA A 48 -15.82 -1.98 -4.41
C ALA A 48 -16.13 -0.50 -4.11
N LYS A 49 -16.24 -0.11 -2.84
CA LYS A 49 -16.46 1.30 -2.48
C LYS A 49 -15.36 2.23 -2.97
N VAL A 50 -14.12 1.76 -2.99
CA VAL A 50 -12.96 2.54 -3.47
C VAL A 50 -12.88 2.47 -4.99
N THR A 51 -13.04 1.27 -5.58
CA THR A 51 -12.97 1.12 -7.04
C THR A 51 -14.09 1.89 -7.75
N ASP A 52 -15.31 1.92 -7.20
CA ASP A 52 -16.41 2.73 -7.73
C ASP A 52 -16.09 4.24 -7.72
N LEU A 53 -15.35 4.72 -6.72
CA LEU A 53 -14.89 6.11 -6.68
C LEU A 53 -13.84 6.39 -7.75
N LEU A 54 -12.93 5.44 -8.00
CA LEU A 54 -11.94 5.55 -9.08
C LEU A 54 -12.60 5.55 -10.45
N ASP A 55 -13.57 4.64 -10.67
CA ASP A 55 -14.37 4.58 -11.91
C ASP A 55 -15.11 5.89 -12.19
N LYS A 56 -15.81 6.43 -11.18
CA LYS A 56 -16.50 7.72 -11.28
C LYS A 56 -15.54 8.87 -11.59
N ALA A 57 -14.33 8.79 -11.11
CA ALA A 57 -13.31 9.82 -11.33
C ALA A 57 -12.54 9.64 -12.65
N GLY A 58 -12.77 8.53 -13.38
CA GLY A 58 -12.06 8.19 -14.61
C GLY A 58 -10.59 7.81 -14.39
N LEU A 59 -10.26 7.28 -13.21
CA LEU A 59 -8.92 6.80 -12.86
C LEU A 59 -8.83 5.30 -13.10
N ALA A 60 -7.84 4.88 -13.90
CA ALA A 60 -7.59 3.47 -14.15
C ALA A 60 -7.05 2.77 -12.91
N TYR A 61 -7.37 1.50 -12.74
CA TYR A 61 -6.82 0.68 -11.68
C TYR A 61 -6.70 -0.79 -12.10
N GLU A 62 -5.88 -1.52 -11.35
CA GLU A 62 -5.78 -2.98 -11.40
C GLU A 62 -5.96 -3.52 -9.98
N LEU A 63 -6.69 -4.62 -9.81
CA LEU A 63 -6.94 -5.21 -8.49
C LEU A 63 -5.95 -6.34 -8.21
N TYR A 64 -5.20 -6.22 -7.11
CA TYR A 64 -4.36 -7.25 -6.56
C TYR A 64 -4.94 -7.76 -5.24
N SER A 65 -5.55 -8.94 -5.27
CA SER A 65 -6.24 -9.53 -4.11
C SER A 65 -5.53 -10.74 -3.50
N ASN A 66 -4.31 -11.06 -3.93
CA ASN A 66 -3.55 -12.19 -3.37
C ASN A 66 -2.77 -11.79 -2.09
N ILE A 67 -3.43 -11.09 -1.19
CA ILE A 67 -2.86 -10.73 0.10
C ILE A 67 -3.29 -11.77 1.14
N LYS A 68 -2.30 -12.29 1.86
CA LYS A 68 -2.53 -13.27 2.93
C LYS A 68 -2.27 -12.65 4.30
N PRO A 69 -2.96 -13.13 5.34
CA PRO A 69 -2.53 -12.87 6.71
C PRO A 69 -1.08 -13.36 6.87
N ASN A 70 -0.21 -12.53 7.46
CA ASN A 70 1.23 -12.79 7.53
C ASN A 70 1.85 -13.01 6.13
N PRO A 71 2.01 -11.96 5.34
CA PRO A 71 2.47 -12.06 3.97
C PRO A 71 3.86 -12.71 3.90
N THR A 72 4.02 -13.62 2.94
CA THR A 72 5.30 -14.29 2.65
C THR A 72 6.12 -13.47 1.65
N ILE A 73 7.40 -13.80 1.53
CA ILE A 73 8.30 -13.21 0.51
C ILE A 73 7.71 -13.38 -0.89
N GLU A 74 7.17 -14.55 -1.19
CA GLU A 74 6.54 -14.84 -2.49
C GLU A 74 5.32 -13.95 -2.76
N ASN A 75 4.50 -13.66 -1.73
CA ASN A 75 3.37 -12.74 -1.88
C ASN A 75 3.83 -11.33 -2.25
N VAL A 76 4.92 -10.86 -1.66
CA VAL A 76 5.47 -9.54 -1.98
C VAL A 76 6.06 -9.54 -3.40
N GLN A 77 6.80 -10.58 -3.79
CA GLN A 77 7.36 -10.70 -5.14
C GLN A 77 6.25 -10.77 -6.21
N GLN A 78 5.15 -11.48 -5.94
CA GLN A 78 3.98 -11.49 -6.81
C GLN A 78 3.32 -10.11 -6.88
N GLY A 79 3.30 -9.37 -5.78
CA GLY A 79 2.82 -7.98 -5.74
C GLY A 79 3.68 -7.04 -6.58
N VAL A 80 5.01 -7.17 -6.52
CA VAL A 80 5.94 -6.40 -7.38
C VAL A 80 5.68 -6.71 -8.86
N LYS A 81 5.54 -8.00 -9.20
CA LYS A 81 5.19 -8.39 -10.56
C LYS A 81 3.85 -7.80 -11.01
N ALA A 82 2.83 -7.87 -10.16
CA ALA A 82 1.51 -7.31 -10.47
C ALA A 82 1.59 -5.78 -10.69
N LEU A 83 2.41 -5.07 -9.91
CA LEU A 83 2.64 -3.63 -10.08
C LEU A 83 3.22 -3.31 -11.46
N HIS A 84 4.22 -4.09 -11.90
CA HIS A 84 4.87 -3.91 -13.20
C HIS A 84 3.94 -4.29 -14.35
N ASP A 85 3.26 -5.44 -14.26
CA ASP A 85 2.33 -5.92 -15.30
C ASP A 85 1.14 -4.96 -15.48
N ALA A 86 0.68 -4.35 -14.37
CA ALA A 86 -0.35 -3.32 -14.41
C ALA A 86 0.12 -1.99 -14.99
N GLY A 87 1.42 -1.70 -14.97
CA GLY A 87 1.96 -0.38 -15.30
C GLY A 87 1.41 0.72 -14.38
N ALA A 88 1.15 0.36 -13.12
CA ALA A 88 0.60 1.29 -12.14
C ALA A 88 1.68 2.26 -11.64
N ASP A 89 1.30 3.50 -11.38
CA ASP A 89 2.19 4.57 -10.90
C ASP A 89 1.98 4.93 -9.42
N TYR A 90 0.96 4.35 -8.79
CA TYR A 90 0.73 4.41 -7.34
C TYR A 90 -0.03 3.18 -6.85
N MET A 91 -0.08 3.01 -5.55
CA MET A 91 -0.80 1.88 -4.93
C MET A 91 -1.86 2.38 -3.93
N ILE A 92 -2.97 1.66 -3.85
CA ILE A 92 -4.00 1.86 -2.83
C ILE A 92 -4.11 0.58 -2.02
N ALA A 93 -3.71 0.62 -0.75
CA ALA A 93 -3.86 -0.50 0.17
C ALA A 93 -5.17 -0.39 0.94
N ILE A 94 -6.02 -1.40 0.84
CA ILE A 94 -7.32 -1.46 1.51
C ILE A 94 -7.31 -2.64 2.48
N GLY A 95 -7.51 -2.35 3.77
CA GLY A 95 -7.59 -3.38 4.80
C GLY A 95 -6.80 -3.09 6.06
N GLY A 96 -6.39 -4.15 6.72
CA GLY A 96 -5.60 -4.09 7.94
C GLY A 96 -4.09 -4.01 7.70
N GLY A 97 -3.31 -4.28 8.76
CA GLY A 97 -1.84 -4.23 8.73
C GLY A 97 -1.23 -5.06 7.62
N SER A 98 -1.73 -6.28 7.39
CA SER A 98 -1.18 -7.17 6.35
C SER A 98 -1.26 -6.57 4.95
N SER A 99 -2.40 -5.95 4.59
CA SER A 99 -2.57 -5.28 3.29
C SER A 99 -1.62 -4.08 3.16
N MET A 100 -1.53 -3.28 4.21
CA MET A 100 -0.66 -2.09 4.23
C MET A 100 0.82 -2.47 4.19
N ASP A 101 1.23 -3.45 4.98
CA ASP A 101 2.64 -3.89 5.03
C ASP A 101 3.06 -4.57 3.73
N THR A 102 2.18 -5.37 3.10
CA THR A 102 2.44 -5.93 1.77
C THR A 102 2.63 -4.84 0.73
N ALA A 103 1.72 -3.86 0.66
CA ALA A 103 1.83 -2.77 -0.30
C ALA A 103 3.09 -1.93 -0.08
N LYS A 104 3.47 -1.67 1.17
CA LYS A 104 4.74 -1.00 1.49
C LYS A 104 5.94 -1.79 1.02
N ALA A 105 5.99 -3.10 1.34
CA ALA A 105 7.09 -3.96 0.94
C ALA A 105 7.23 -4.02 -0.58
N VAL A 106 6.11 -4.14 -1.31
CA VAL A 106 6.07 -4.07 -2.78
C VAL A 106 6.68 -2.76 -3.27
N GLY A 107 6.25 -1.62 -2.72
CA GLY A 107 6.75 -0.32 -3.14
C GLY A 107 8.22 -0.07 -2.80
N ILE A 108 8.71 -0.60 -1.68
CA ILE A 108 10.13 -0.52 -1.31
C ILE A 108 10.98 -1.33 -2.29
N ILE A 109 10.61 -2.59 -2.54
CA ILE A 109 11.37 -3.50 -3.38
C ILE A 109 11.39 -3.02 -4.83
N ASP A 110 10.27 -2.51 -5.35
CA ASP A 110 10.22 -1.96 -6.69
C ASP A 110 11.24 -0.83 -6.91
N LYS A 111 11.39 0.06 -5.93
CA LYS A 111 12.35 1.16 -5.99
C LYS A 111 13.78 0.77 -5.60
N ASN A 112 13.93 -0.31 -4.86
CA ASN A 112 15.20 -0.78 -4.34
C ASN A 112 15.32 -2.30 -4.57
N PRO A 113 15.57 -2.76 -5.82
CA PRO A 113 15.61 -4.18 -6.18
C PRO A 113 16.66 -4.99 -5.40
N GLU A 114 17.67 -4.32 -4.85
CA GLU A 114 18.68 -4.92 -3.98
C GLU A 114 18.11 -5.51 -2.69
N PHE A 115 16.92 -5.08 -2.29
CA PHE A 115 16.17 -5.58 -1.13
C PHE A 115 15.08 -6.59 -1.52
N ALA A 116 15.21 -7.27 -2.65
CA ALA A 116 14.24 -8.28 -3.12
C ALA A 116 14.04 -9.44 -2.12
N ASP A 117 15.03 -9.71 -1.26
CA ASP A 117 14.80 -10.50 -0.05
C ASP A 117 14.21 -9.59 1.05
N VAL A 118 12.90 -9.73 1.26
CA VAL A 118 12.12 -8.94 2.23
C VAL A 118 12.70 -8.99 3.66
N ARG A 119 13.48 -10.05 3.99
CA ARG A 119 14.17 -10.16 5.29
C ARG A 119 15.17 -9.03 5.50
N SER A 120 15.75 -8.51 4.42
CA SER A 120 16.68 -7.37 4.48
C SER A 120 15.99 -6.05 4.86
N LEU A 121 14.65 -6.00 4.85
CA LEU A 121 13.84 -4.86 5.27
C LEU A 121 13.46 -4.92 6.76
N GLU A 122 13.88 -5.94 7.50
CA GLU A 122 13.62 -6.03 8.94
C GLU A 122 14.32 -4.90 9.69
N GLY A 123 13.55 -4.13 10.47
CA GLY A 123 14.03 -2.95 11.18
C GLY A 123 14.10 -1.69 10.31
N VAL A 124 15.18 -0.94 10.42
CA VAL A 124 15.43 0.27 9.62
C VAL A 124 16.36 -0.08 8.47
N ALA A 125 15.78 -0.44 7.33
CA ALA A 125 16.58 -0.72 6.14
C ALA A 125 17.17 0.58 5.55
N PRO A 126 18.45 0.60 5.16
CA PRO A 126 19.09 1.78 4.54
C PRO A 126 18.69 1.92 3.07
N THR A 127 17.38 2.00 2.80
CA THR A 127 16.88 2.17 1.44
C THR A 127 17.23 3.55 0.91
N LYS A 128 17.75 3.60 -0.31
CA LYS A 128 18.27 4.84 -0.93
C LYS A 128 17.20 5.63 -1.67
N LYS A 129 16.14 4.96 -2.12
CA LYS A 129 15.07 5.58 -2.90
C LYS A 129 13.78 5.60 -2.07
N SER A 130 13.04 6.69 -2.16
CA SER A 130 11.73 6.81 -1.52
C SER A 130 10.73 5.84 -2.15
N LEU A 131 9.78 5.39 -1.34
CA LEU A 131 8.67 4.53 -1.75
C LEU A 131 7.85 5.08 -2.92
N TYR A 132 7.19 4.18 -3.62
CA TYR A 132 5.96 4.52 -4.33
C TYR A 132 4.97 5.19 -3.38
N THR A 133 4.21 6.14 -3.89
CA THR A 133 3.14 6.72 -3.09
C THR A 133 2.08 5.67 -2.83
N ASN A 134 1.89 5.35 -1.56
CA ASN A 134 0.87 4.44 -1.09
C ASN A 134 -0.26 5.24 -0.44
N LEU A 135 -1.48 5.03 -0.90
CA LEU A 135 -2.68 5.47 -0.23
C LEU A 135 -3.21 4.30 0.59
N CYS A 136 -3.27 4.43 1.91
CA CYS A 136 -3.68 3.34 2.79
C CYS A 136 -5.06 3.61 3.36
N CYS A 137 -6.02 2.71 3.14
CA CYS A 137 -7.36 2.76 3.69
C CYS A 137 -7.51 1.71 4.78
N SER A 138 -7.62 2.12 6.02
CA SER A 138 -8.06 1.27 7.13
C SER A 138 -9.47 1.65 7.55
N ASN A 139 -10.13 0.80 8.34
CA ASN A 139 -11.57 0.78 8.62
C ASN A 139 -12.30 2.12 8.83
N ASN A 140 -11.63 3.20 9.21
CA ASN A 140 -12.22 4.54 9.37
C ASN A 140 -11.23 5.67 9.05
N CYS A 141 -10.13 5.37 8.39
CA CYS A 141 -9.06 6.32 8.18
C CYS A 141 -8.25 5.92 6.95
N TRP A 142 -7.83 6.88 6.15
CA TRP A 142 -6.86 6.61 5.12
C TRP A 142 -5.69 7.60 5.22
N TYR A 143 -4.53 7.16 4.78
CA TYR A 143 -3.29 7.92 4.86
C TYR A 143 -2.71 8.07 3.47
N SER A 144 -2.29 9.26 3.11
CA SER A 144 -1.46 9.46 1.94
C SER A 144 0.01 9.43 2.34
N SER A 145 0.80 8.80 1.52
CA SER A 145 2.26 8.78 1.55
C SER A 145 2.90 8.41 2.90
N TRP A 146 3.43 7.21 2.95
CA TRP A 146 4.40 6.82 3.95
C TRP A 146 5.80 7.09 3.40
N SER A 147 6.36 8.23 3.77
CA SER A 147 7.74 8.58 3.42
C SER A 147 8.80 7.80 4.23
N ASN A 148 8.39 6.87 5.10
CA ASN A 148 9.28 6.16 6.00
C ASN A 148 9.42 4.69 5.65
N ASN A 149 10.67 4.28 5.51
CA ASN A 149 11.16 2.91 5.32
C ASN A 149 10.93 1.99 6.53
N GLN A 150 9.98 2.29 7.41
CA GLN A 150 9.64 1.45 8.55
C GLN A 150 8.43 0.60 8.24
N LEU A 151 8.65 -0.72 8.15
CA LEU A 151 7.58 -1.70 8.25
C LEU A 151 7.04 -1.67 9.67
N CYS A 152 5.75 -1.38 9.84
CA CYS A 152 5.12 -1.44 11.14
C CYS A 152 4.98 -2.88 11.60
N ASN A 153 5.71 -3.22 12.65
CA ASN A 153 5.62 -4.39 13.50
C ASN A 153 6.35 -5.68 13.11
N HIS A 154 7.31 -6.00 13.96
CA HIS A 154 8.06 -7.25 14.09
C HIS A 154 7.26 -8.56 14.19
N ARG A 155 5.92 -8.53 14.07
CA ARG A 155 5.08 -9.72 14.23
C ARG A 155 4.57 -10.32 12.92
N CYS A 156 4.67 -9.61 11.80
CA CYS A 156 4.10 -10.07 10.52
C CYS A 156 5.01 -11.04 9.74
N TRP A 157 6.31 -11.03 9.99
CA TRP A 157 7.27 -11.87 9.28
C TRP A 157 7.71 -13.07 10.13
N LYS A 158 6.79 -13.99 10.42
CA LYS A 158 7.17 -15.26 11.05
C LYS A 158 7.85 -16.18 10.03
N ARG A 159 8.96 -16.76 10.47
CA ARG A 159 9.65 -17.85 9.76
C ARG A 159 8.64 -18.98 9.50
N SER A 160 8.50 -19.41 8.26
CA SER A 160 8.03 -20.75 7.91
C SER A 160 9.15 -21.73 8.11
#